data_d8d10d8f2b0699d8b1d260d1b8ed4c8b
#
_entry.id   d8d10d8f2b0699d8b1d260d1b8ed4c8b
#
_cell.length_a   1.000
_cell.length_b   1.000
_cell.length_c   1.000
_cell.angle_alpha   90.00
_cell.angle_beta   90.00
_cell.angle_gamma   90.00
#
_symmetry.space_group_name_H-M   'P 1'
#
loop_
_entity.id
_entity.type
_entity.pdbx_description
1 polymer ?
#
loop_
_entity_poly.entity_id
_entity_poly.type
_entity_poly.pdbx_seq_one_letter_code
_entity_poly.pdbx_strand_id
1 'polypeptide(L)'
;MYEIFADLHVHIGRSEKGKPVKITGARSLNFANIAKECEERKGINVVGIIDCASPYVIEDIENFLKEGEAYELKEGGIIYKDKVCILLGSEVETTENGRNGKNGAAHNVCFFPYLENIKAFSREMSKHIKNITLSTQHSDVSGYELIDIVEKYNGILIPAHIFTPHKSYYGNCVDRLKDVFKEKYDKIFAVELGLSSDTFLADQIKELENKTFVTNSDAHSLPRIAREYNKMQVEDINFKEIVKALKGEDGRKVIANYGIDPKLGKYHRSFCEDCNDSIEIDQAATICPRCGGKNITFGVFDRIELIKDKKETKSPKNRPPYIYQVPLTFIPGVGGKTIDKLLDNFETEMNILHKAGKDDLEAVVGEKVANNIYKACHGEAKVHSGGGGVYGKVTLGN
;
A
#
# COMPACT_ATOMS: atom_id res chain seq x y z
N MET A 1 -7.36 -23.99 5.75
CA MET A 1 -6.71 -22.69 5.55
C MET A 1 -5.69 -22.82 4.44
N TYR A 2 -5.58 -21.83 3.57
CA TYR A 2 -4.61 -21.76 2.49
C TYR A 2 -3.99 -20.35 2.44
N GLU A 3 -2.92 -20.22 1.69
CA GLU A 3 -2.14 -18.99 1.57
C GLU A 3 -2.58 -18.22 0.33
N ILE A 4 -2.73 -16.92 0.47
CA ILE A 4 -3.12 -15.99 -0.60
C ILE A 4 -2.17 -14.80 -0.65
N PHE A 5 -2.14 -14.14 -1.82
CA PHE A 5 -1.48 -12.84 -2.01
C PHE A 5 -2.52 -11.72 -2.09
N ALA A 6 -2.28 -10.64 -1.34
CA ALA A 6 -3.20 -9.50 -1.23
C ALA A 6 -2.45 -8.17 -1.39
N ASP A 7 -2.92 -7.33 -2.31
CA ASP A 7 -2.52 -5.92 -2.45
C ASP A 7 -3.73 -5.04 -2.14
N LEU A 8 -3.72 -4.39 -0.99
CA LEU A 8 -4.90 -3.69 -0.45
C LEU A 8 -4.93 -2.19 -0.76
N HIS A 9 -4.09 -1.68 -1.68
CA HIS A 9 -4.05 -0.25 -1.97
C HIS A 9 -3.77 0.02 -3.46
N VAL A 10 -4.85 -0.01 -4.26
CA VAL A 10 -4.78 0.25 -5.70
C VAL A 10 -5.77 1.35 -6.08
N HIS A 11 -5.27 2.40 -6.73
CA HIS A 11 -6.06 3.52 -7.21
C HIS A 11 -6.75 3.27 -8.54
N ILE A 12 -7.77 4.09 -8.84
CA ILE A 12 -8.39 4.20 -10.16
C ILE A 12 -8.00 5.54 -10.79
N GLY A 13 -7.39 5.52 -11.97
CA GLY A 13 -7.06 6.74 -12.70
C GLY A 13 -8.28 7.37 -13.36
N ARG A 14 -9.09 6.54 -14.02
CA ARG A 14 -10.33 6.97 -14.70
C ARG A 14 -11.41 5.91 -14.60
N SER A 15 -12.67 6.36 -14.64
CA SER A 15 -13.80 5.46 -14.87
C SER A 15 -13.74 4.86 -16.27
N GLU A 16 -14.52 3.83 -16.55
CA GLU A 16 -14.65 3.22 -17.88
C GLU A 16 -15.14 4.21 -18.94
N LYS A 17 -15.98 5.17 -18.55
CA LYS A 17 -16.42 6.29 -19.40
C LYS A 17 -15.36 7.40 -19.57
N GLY A 18 -14.13 7.18 -19.09
CA GLY A 18 -13.02 8.12 -19.20
C GLY A 18 -13.07 9.33 -18.26
N LYS A 19 -14.01 9.36 -17.29
CA LYS A 19 -14.07 10.43 -16.28
C LYS A 19 -12.89 10.33 -15.33
N PRO A 20 -12.21 11.43 -14.97
CA PRO A 20 -11.08 11.39 -14.05
C PRO A 20 -11.54 11.00 -12.64
N VAL A 21 -10.77 10.14 -11.98
CA VAL A 21 -10.93 9.72 -10.58
C VAL A 21 -9.69 10.12 -9.80
N LYS A 22 -8.54 9.47 -10.01
CA LYS A 22 -7.23 9.91 -9.48
C LYS A 22 -6.45 10.60 -10.60
N ILE A 23 -6.22 11.90 -10.48
CA ILE A 23 -5.59 12.71 -11.56
C ILE A 23 -4.19 12.20 -11.89
N THR A 24 -3.44 11.70 -10.89
CA THR A 24 -2.09 11.15 -11.04
C THR A 24 -2.07 9.70 -11.53
N GLY A 25 -3.24 9.06 -11.61
CA GLY A 25 -3.38 7.67 -12.08
C GLY A 25 -3.35 7.55 -13.60
N ALA A 26 -2.86 6.41 -14.08
CA ALA A 26 -2.84 6.08 -15.51
C ALA A 26 -4.28 5.96 -16.05
N ARG A 27 -4.48 6.35 -17.31
CA ARG A 27 -5.82 6.31 -17.94
C ARG A 27 -6.41 4.90 -18.05
N SER A 28 -5.55 3.89 -18.22
CA SER A 28 -5.94 2.48 -18.30
C SER A 28 -6.27 1.85 -16.94
N LEU A 29 -6.03 2.55 -15.83
CA LEU A 29 -6.27 2.05 -14.48
C LEU A 29 -7.75 2.31 -14.13
N ASN A 30 -8.63 1.42 -14.55
CA ASN A 30 -10.07 1.38 -14.22
C ASN A 30 -10.41 0.09 -13.47
N PHE A 31 -11.64 -0.04 -12.99
CA PHE A 31 -12.08 -1.14 -12.15
C PHE A 31 -11.92 -2.51 -12.82
N ALA A 32 -12.43 -2.67 -14.04
CA ALA A 32 -12.36 -3.92 -14.79
C ALA A 32 -10.92 -4.31 -15.16
N ASN A 33 -10.11 -3.34 -15.59
CA ASN A 33 -8.71 -3.60 -15.94
C ASN A 33 -7.86 -4.00 -14.72
N ILE A 34 -8.16 -3.47 -13.52
CA ILE A 34 -7.49 -3.89 -12.27
C ILE A 34 -7.82 -5.35 -11.96
N ALA A 35 -9.10 -5.74 -12.03
CA ALA A 35 -9.54 -7.13 -11.80
C ALA A 35 -8.84 -8.09 -12.78
N LYS A 36 -8.83 -7.73 -14.06
CA LYS A 36 -8.18 -8.49 -15.13
C LYS A 36 -6.67 -8.60 -14.94
N GLU A 37 -5.99 -7.50 -14.63
CA GLU A 37 -4.53 -7.48 -14.39
C GLU A 37 -4.16 -8.38 -13.20
N CYS A 38 -4.95 -8.35 -12.11
CA CYS A 38 -4.73 -9.20 -10.94
C CYS A 38 -4.88 -10.69 -11.28
N GLU A 39 -5.88 -11.06 -12.09
CA GLU A 39 -6.15 -12.45 -12.48
C GLU A 39 -5.15 -12.96 -13.53
N GLU A 40 -4.98 -12.24 -14.63
CA GLU A 40 -4.26 -12.73 -15.81
C GLU A 40 -2.74 -12.54 -15.73
N ARG A 41 -2.26 -11.52 -15.00
CA ARG A 41 -0.84 -11.16 -15.03
C ARG A 41 -0.16 -11.17 -13.66
N LYS A 42 -0.82 -10.65 -12.62
CA LYS A 42 -0.20 -10.51 -11.29
C LYS A 42 -0.29 -11.78 -10.46
N GLY A 43 -1.40 -12.51 -10.50
CA GLY A 43 -1.66 -13.66 -9.64
C GLY A 43 -2.01 -13.24 -8.21
N ILE A 44 -2.61 -12.06 -8.04
CA ILE A 44 -3.12 -11.55 -6.76
C ILE A 44 -4.51 -12.11 -6.52
N ASN A 45 -4.72 -12.69 -5.35
CA ASN A 45 -6.01 -13.29 -4.96
C ASN A 45 -6.98 -12.27 -4.37
N VAL A 46 -6.47 -11.23 -3.70
CA VAL A 46 -7.28 -10.18 -3.09
C VAL A 46 -6.69 -8.81 -3.44
N VAL A 47 -7.51 -7.94 -4.02
CA VAL A 47 -7.13 -6.56 -4.34
C VAL A 47 -8.07 -5.57 -3.66
N GLY A 48 -7.50 -4.59 -2.96
CA GLY A 48 -8.24 -3.46 -2.41
C GLY A 48 -8.23 -2.28 -3.40
N ILE A 49 -9.39 -1.95 -3.95
CA ILE A 49 -9.55 -0.78 -4.83
C ILE A 49 -10.10 0.38 -4.01
N ILE A 50 -9.29 1.41 -3.80
CA ILE A 50 -9.55 2.44 -2.80
C ILE A 50 -10.19 3.72 -3.34
N ASP A 51 -10.78 3.69 -4.51
CA ASP A 51 -11.50 4.81 -5.11
C ASP A 51 -12.98 4.51 -5.38
N CYS A 52 -13.50 3.43 -4.78
CA CYS A 52 -14.86 2.94 -5.00
C CYS A 52 -15.96 3.87 -4.44
N ALA A 53 -15.62 4.87 -3.62
CA ALA A 53 -16.60 5.87 -3.16
C ALA A 53 -16.93 6.93 -4.23
N SER A 54 -16.16 7.03 -5.33
CA SER A 54 -16.49 7.91 -6.44
C SER A 54 -17.79 7.45 -7.13
N PRO A 55 -18.79 8.34 -7.34
CA PRO A 55 -20.01 7.99 -8.09
C PRO A 55 -19.75 7.40 -9.48
N TYR A 56 -18.66 7.81 -10.14
CA TYR A 56 -18.27 7.27 -11.44
C TYR A 56 -17.81 5.81 -11.34
N VAL A 57 -17.09 5.47 -10.27
CA VAL A 57 -16.63 4.10 -10.01
C VAL A 57 -17.77 3.22 -9.54
N ILE A 58 -18.69 3.75 -8.73
CA ILE A 58 -19.92 3.03 -8.34
C ILE A 58 -20.70 2.58 -9.59
N GLU A 59 -20.85 3.46 -10.59
CA GLU A 59 -21.50 3.11 -11.87
C GLU A 59 -20.73 2.01 -12.61
N ASP A 60 -19.39 2.10 -12.65
CA ASP A 60 -18.55 1.07 -13.29
C ASP A 60 -18.71 -0.28 -12.57
N ILE A 61 -18.74 -0.31 -11.23
CA ILE A 61 -18.96 -1.54 -10.44
C ILE A 61 -20.35 -2.15 -10.72
N GLU A 62 -21.39 -1.32 -10.77
CA GLU A 62 -22.74 -1.80 -11.08
C GLU A 62 -22.83 -2.44 -12.48
N ASN A 63 -22.11 -1.89 -13.46
CA ASN A 63 -22.06 -2.44 -14.79
C ASN A 63 -21.23 -3.73 -14.83
N PHE A 64 -20.09 -3.75 -14.15
CA PHE A 64 -19.23 -4.93 -14.02
C PHE A 64 -19.96 -6.14 -13.43
N LEU A 65 -20.78 -5.92 -12.41
CA LEU A 65 -21.62 -6.98 -11.82
C LEU A 65 -22.70 -7.47 -12.79
N LYS A 66 -23.24 -6.60 -13.67
CA LYS A 66 -24.25 -6.99 -14.67
C LYS A 66 -23.68 -7.83 -15.82
N GLU A 67 -22.38 -7.73 -16.10
CA GLU A 67 -21.70 -8.53 -17.13
C GLU A 67 -21.62 -10.02 -16.79
N GLY A 68 -21.78 -10.38 -15.49
CA GLY A 68 -21.95 -11.76 -15.04
C GLY A 68 -20.66 -12.54 -14.78
N GLU A 69 -19.49 -11.96 -15.03
CA GLU A 69 -18.20 -12.57 -14.67
C GLU A 69 -17.80 -12.32 -13.19
N ALA A 70 -18.55 -11.46 -12.49
CA ALA A 70 -18.32 -11.11 -11.09
C ALA A 70 -19.64 -11.04 -10.32
N TYR A 71 -19.56 -11.29 -9.01
CA TYR A 71 -20.70 -11.19 -8.11
C TYR A 71 -20.28 -10.87 -6.68
N GLU A 72 -21.19 -10.29 -5.90
CA GLU A 72 -20.94 -10.04 -4.47
C GLU A 72 -20.99 -11.35 -3.67
N LEU A 73 -19.98 -11.55 -2.83
CA LEU A 73 -19.89 -12.70 -1.93
C LEU A 73 -20.78 -12.50 -0.70
N LYS A 74 -21.35 -13.57 -0.17
CA LYS A 74 -22.17 -13.55 1.05
C LYS A 74 -21.45 -12.96 2.26
N GLU A 75 -20.15 -13.20 2.39
CA GLU A 75 -19.31 -12.69 3.49
C GLU A 75 -18.56 -11.41 3.10
N GLY A 76 -19.01 -10.74 2.04
CA GLY A 76 -18.52 -9.46 1.54
C GLY A 76 -17.35 -9.55 0.56
N GLY A 77 -17.20 -8.51 -0.24
CA GLY A 77 -16.29 -8.43 -1.38
C GLY A 77 -16.96 -8.85 -2.69
N ILE A 78 -16.34 -8.52 -3.81
CA ILE A 78 -16.77 -8.93 -5.15
C ILE A 78 -15.75 -9.95 -5.66
N ILE A 79 -16.22 -11.14 -6.03
CA ILE A 79 -15.38 -12.16 -6.64
C ILE A 79 -15.46 -12.03 -8.17
N TYR A 80 -14.31 -12.00 -8.84
CA TYR A 80 -14.17 -11.98 -10.30
C TYR A 80 -13.63 -13.34 -10.78
N LYS A 81 -14.33 -13.98 -11.71
CA LYS A 81 -13.99 -15.30 -12.30
C LYS A 81 -13.65 -16.37 -11.26
N ASP A 82 -14.27 -16.32 -10.08
CA ASP A 82 -14.02 -17.21 -8.93
C ASP A 82 -12.53 -17.26 -8.47
N LYS A 83 -11.73 -16.23 -8.80
CA LYS A 83 -10.29 -16.19 -8.53
C LYS A 83 -9.81 -14.98 -7.76
N VAL A 84 -10.33 -13.80 -8.08
CA VAL A 84 -9.88 -12.53 -7.50
C VAL A 84 -11.00 -11.89 -6.70
N CYS A 85 -10.81 -11.74 -5.39
CA CYS A 85 -11.71 -10.97 -4.55
C CYS A 85 -11.31 -9.50 -4.55
N ILE A 86 -12.24 -8.62 -4.90
CA ILE A 86 -12.09 -7.18 -4.89
C ILE A 86 -12.74 -6.65 -3.62
N LEU A 87 -11.95 -5.99 -2.77
CA LEU A 87 -12.43 -5.24 -1.62
C LEU A 87 -12.76 -3.81 -2.04
N LEU A 88 -13.98 -3.38 -1.73
CA LEU A 88 -14.47 -2.04 -2.07
C LEU A 88 -13.95 -1.03 -1.04
N GLY A 89 -13.04 -0.18 -1.44
CA GLY A 89 -12.38 0.77 -0.56
C GLY A 89 -12.51 2.23 -0.97
N SER A 90 -12.13 3.11 -0.04
CA SER A 90 -11.97 4.54 -0.26
C SER A 90 -10.77 5.06 0.50
N GLU A 91 -9.87 5.80 -0.15
CA GLU A 91 -8.86 6.58 0.53
C GLU A 91 -9.42 7.96 0.87
N VAL A 92 -9.40 8.31 2.16
CA VAL A 92 -9.88 9.58 2.69
C VAL A 92 -8.73 10.39 3.27
N GLU A 93 -8.56 11.63 2.83
CA GLU A 93 -7.65 12.59 3.45
C GLU A 93 -8.35 13.30 4.60
N THR A 94 -7.89 13.03 5.83
CA THR A 94 -8.42 13.65 7.04
C THR A 94 -7.61 14.87 7.45
N THR A 95 -8.24 15.76 8.19
CA THR A 95 -7.60 16.94 8.82
C THR A 95 -7.30 16.63 10.28
N GLU A 96 -6.03 16.72 10.65
CA GLU A 96 -5.59 16.46 12.01
C GLU A 96 -5.03 17.71 12.68
N ASN A 97 -5.17 17.80 14.00
CA ASN A 97 -4.43 18.76 14.79
C ASN A 97 -2.95 18.39 14.76
N GLY A 98 -2.21 19.03 13.89
CA GLY A 98 -0.81 18.72 13.66
C GLY A 98 0.12 19.29 14.71
N ARG A 99 1.38 18.92 14.61
CA ARG A 99 2.47 19.43 15.46
C ARG A 99 2.58 20.95 15.35
N ASN A 100 2.93 21.60 16.45
CA ASN A 100 3.13 23.05 16.53
C ASN A 100 1.86 23.88 16.19
N GLY A 101 0.68 23.32 16.43
CA GLY A 101 -0.60 24.03 16.21
C GLY A 101 -0.94 24.27 14.74
N LYS A 102 -0.26 23.65 13.80
CA LYS A 102 -0.61 23.65 12.37
C LYS A 102 -1.44 22.42 12.06
N ASN A 103 -2.46 22.57 11.22
CA ASN A 103 -3.21 21.42 10.71
C ASN A 103 -2.31 20.55 9.86
N GLY A 104 -2.35 19.22 10.12
CA GLY A 104 -1.76 18.19 9.31
C GLY A 104 -2.82 17.46 8.49
N ALA A 105 -2.39 16.68 7.51
CA ALA A 105 -3.27 15.82 6.74
C ALA A 105 -2.76 14.38 6.80
N ALA A 106 -3.67 13.41 6.92
CA ALA A 106 -3.35 12.00 6.90
C ALA A 106 -4.31 11.24 5.97
N HIS A 107 -3.81 10.21 5.31
CA HIS A 107 -4.61 9.32 4.50
C HIS A 107 -5.05 8.11 5.31
N ASN A 108 -6.27 7.68 5.06
CA ASN A 108 -6.88 6.50 5.65
C ASN A 108 -7.55 5.68 4.56
N VAL A 109 -7.21 4.40 4.49
CA VAL A 109 -7.90 3.45 3.62
C VAL A 109 -9.04 2.83 4.40
N CYS A 110 -10.26 2.96 3.86
CA CYS A 110 -11.48 2.42 4.44
C CYS A 110 -12.03 1.35 3.52
N PHE A 111 -12.39 0.15 4.04
CA PHE A 111 -12.97 -0.92 3.25
C PHE A 111 -14.36 -1.28 3.74
N PHE A 112 -15.21 -1.68 2.81
CA PHE A 112 -16.61 -2.01 3.05
C PHE A 112 -16.98 -3.38 2.47
N PRO A 113 -17.86 -4.15 3.15
CA PRO A 113 -18.19 -5.50 2.70
C PRO A 113 -19.01 -5.54 1.40
N TYR A 114 -19.91 -4.58 1.19
CA TYR A 114 -20.86 -4.60 0.08
C TYR A 114 -20.96 -3.28 -0.66
N LEU A 115 -21.40 -3.33 -1.91
CA LEU A 115 -21.61 -2.15 -2.75
C LEU A 115 -22.57 -1.14 -2.09
N GLU A 116 -23.62 -1.61 -1.46
CA GLU A 116 -24.57 -0.70 -0.77
C GLU A 116 -23.94 0.00 0.44
N ASN A 117 -22.97 -0.62 1.14
CA ASN A 117 -22.26 0.02 2.23
C ASN A 117 -21.38 1.17 1.72
N ILE A 118 -20.61 0.95 0.66
CA ILE A 118 -19.75 2.01 0.12
C ILE A 118 -20.55 3.12 -0.58
N LYS A 119 -21.72 2.81 -1.19
CA LYS A 119 -22.65 3.82 -1.69
C LYS A 119 -23.18 4.71 -0.56
N ALA A 120 -23.55 4.09 0.57
CA ALA A 120 -24.03 4.83 1.74
C ALA A 120 -22.92 5.69 2.35
N PHE A 121 -21.70 5.14 2.45
CA PHE A 121 -20.50 5.88 2.86
C PHE A 121 -20.19 7.04 1.91
N SER A 122 -20.25 6.83 0.59
CA SER A 122 -20.06 7.89 -0.41
C SER A 122 -21.04 9.06 -0.23
N ARG A 123 -22.33 8.74 0.00
CA ARG A 123 -23.36 9.77 0.29
C ARG A 123 -23.07 10.54 1.58
N GLU A 124 -22.55 9.87 2.62
CA GLU A 124 -22.13 10.55 3.85
C GLU A 124 -20.95 11.48 3.59
N MET A 125 -19.88 10.92 3.00
CA MET A 125 -18.65 11.68 2.75
C MET A 125 -18.83 12.82 1.76
N SER A 126 -19.85 12.80 0.89
CA SER A 126 -20.17 13.93 0.01
C SER A 126 -20.57 15.21 0.76
N LYS A 127 -20.91 15.12 2.06
CA LYS A 127 -21.15 16.27 2.93
C LYS A 127 -19.88 16.90 3.48
N HIS A 128 -18.79 16.12 3.50
CA HIS A 128 -17.50 16.43 4.10
C HIS A 128 -16.40 16.69 3.06
N ILE A 129 -16.63 16.30 1.82
CA ILE A 129 -15.66 16.39 0.72
C ILE A 129 -16.25 17.27 -0.39
N LYS A 130 -15.50 18.27 -0.82
CA LYS A 130 -15.97 19.23 -1.83
C LYS A 130 -16.32 18.60 -3.17
N ASN A 131 -15.58 17.57 -3.58
CA ASN A 131 -15.83 16.87 -4.84
C ASN A 131 -15.59 15.35 -4.68
N ILE A 132 -16.65 14.63 -4.31
CA ILE A 132 -16.60 13.17 -4.11
C ILE A 132 -16.36 12.36 -5.40
N THR A 133 -16.42 12.99 -6.59
CA THR A 133 -16.14 12.29 -7.84
C THR A 133 -14.64 12.03 -8.04
N LEU A 134 -13.79 12.81 -7.37
CA LEU A 134 -12.34 12.65 -7.39
C LEU A 134 -11.86 11.88 -6.15
N SER A 135 -10.86 11.04 -6.36
CA SER A 135 -10.19 10.28 -5.30
C SER A 135 -9.39 11.16 -4.36
N THR A 136 -9.28 10.71 -3.11
CA THR A 136 -8.36 11.26 -2.09
C THR A 136 -8.48 12.77 -1.95
N GLN A 137 -9.71 13.24 -1.88
CA GLN A 137 -9.97 14.65 -1.65
C GLN A 137 -9.91 14.96 -0.15
N HIS A 138 -9.50 16.18 0.15
CA HIS A 138 -9.51 16.71 1.50
C HIS A 138 -10.91 16.71 2.09
N SER A 139 -11.05 16.16 3.31
CA SER A 139 -12.28 16.18 4.10
C SER A 139 -12.12 17.06 5.34
N ASP A 140 -13.24 17.57 5.86
CA ASP A 140 -13.28 18.33 7.10
C ASP A 140 -13.40 17.47 8.36
N VAL A 141 -13.36 16.12 8.21
CA VAL A 141 -13.37 15.18 9.32
C VAL A 141 -11.95 14.80 9.75
N SER A 142 -11.79 14.55 11.06
CA SER A 142 -10.58 13.96 11.65
C SER A 142 -10.61 12.43 11.53
N GLY A 143 -9.44 11.77 11.70
CA GLY A 143 -9.37 10.31 11.77
C GLY A 143 -10.20 9.74 12.91
N TYR A 144 -10.30 10.47 14.02
CA TYR A 144 -11.14 10.10 15.16
C TYR A 144 -12.63 10.03 14.81
N GLU A 145 -13.14 10.99 14.02
CA GLU A 145 -14.53 11.04 13.54
C GLU A 145 -14.77 10.04 12.42
N LEU A 146 -13.78 9.87 11.53
CA LEU A 146 -13.88 8.96 10.39
C LEU A 146 -14.10 7.51 10.83
N ILE A 147 -13.52 7.07 11.97
CA ILE A 147 -13.78 5.72 12.50
C ILE A 147 -15.28 5.47 12.71
N ASP A 148 -16.01 6.41 13.33
CA ASP A 148 -17.44 6.25 13.58
C ASP A 148 -18.25 6.21 12.28
N ILE A 149 -17.86 7.04 11.30
CA ILE A 149 -18.51 7.04 9.99
C ILE A 149 -18.29 5.70 9.29
N VAL A 150 -17.06 5.17 9.32
CA VAL A 150 -16.73 3.89 8.68
C VAL A 150 -17.47 2.73 9.35
N GLU A 151 -17.47 2.66 10.69
CA GLU A 151 -18.16 1.62 11.45
C GLU A 151 -19.68 1.65 11.22
N LYS A 152 -20.29 2.84 11.13
CA LYS A 152 -21.73 3.02 10.82
C LYS A 152 -22.13 2.29 9.53
N TYR A 153 -21.22 2.16 8.59
CA TYR A 153 -21.42 1.46 7.31
C TYR A 153 -20.73 0.10 7.24
N ASN A 154 -20.49 -0.54 8.40
CA ASN A 154 -19.85 -1.86 8.54
C ASN A 154 -18.45 -1.96 7.93
N GLY A 155 -17.75 -0.86 7.82
CA GLY A 155 -16.40 -0.81 7.27
C GLY A 155 -15.31 -0.99 8.32
N ILE A 156 -14.07 -1.04 7.83
CA ILE A 156 -12.84 -1.00 8.62
C ILE A 156 -11.95 0.15 8.13
N LEU A 157 -11.13 0.69 9.03
CA LEU A 157 -10.19 1.78 8.74
C LEU A 157 -8.76 1.32 8.99
N ILE A 158 -7.88 1.58 8.03
CA ILE A 158 -6.44 1.34 8.09
C ILE A 158 -5.71 2.65 7.78
N PRO A 159 -4.97 3.24 8.74
CA PRO A 159 -4.10 4.37 8.44
C PRO A 159 -3.10 4.02 7.33
N ALA A 160 -3.08 4.82 6.26
CA ALA A 160 -2.28 4.56 5.07
C ALA A 160 -0.88 5.14 5.18
N HIS A 161 0.12 4.42 4.63
CA HIS A 161 1.54 4.81 4.53
C HIS A 161 2.01 5.75 5.66
N ILE A 162 1.84 5.29 6.91
CA ILE A 162 1.82 6.09 8.14
C ILE A 162 3.06 6.96 8.42
N PHE A 163 4.18 6.71 7.73
CA PHE A 163 5.44 7.42 7.95
C PHE A 163 5.83 8.40 6.84
N THR A 164 5.13 8.42 5.69
CA THR A 164 5.49 9.30 4.58
C THR A 164 5.48 10.78 5.00
N PRO A 165 6.39 11.64 4.49
CA PRO A 165 6.47 13.05 4.89
C PRO A 165 5.19 13.84 4.66
N HIS A 166 4.40 13.41 3.68
CA HIS A 166 3.18 14.07 3.27
C HIS A 166 1.99 13.15 3.52
N LYS A 167 0.87 13.72 4.00
CA LYS A 167 -0.41 13.02 4.09
C LYS A 167 -0.37 11.74 4.95
N SER A 168 0.35 11.79 6.07
CA SER A 168 0.43 10.65 6.99
C SER A 168 0.46 11.08 8.45
N TYR A 169 0.12 10.16 9.34
CA TYR A 169 0.08 10.46 10.76
C TYR A 169 1.45 10.81 11.33
N TYR A 170 2.41 9.89 11.30
CA TYR A 170 3.74 10.12 11.89
C TYR A 170 4.59 11.10 11.08
N GLY A 171 4.49 11.05 9.77
CA GLY A 171 5.29 11.94 8.90
C GLY A 171 4.85 13.40 8.96
N ASN A 172 3.54 13.66 9.01
CA ASN A 172 2.98 15.00 8.84
C ASN A 172 2.26 15.56 10.08
N CYS A 173 1.55 14.70 10.86
CA CYS A 173 0.61 15.18 11.86
C CYS A 173 1.15 15.08 13.30
N VAL A 174 1.41 13.87 13.80
CA VAL A 174 1.61 13.58 15.23
C VAL A 174 2.83 12.70 15.49
N ASP A 175 3.22 12.58 16.75
CA ASP A 175 4.27 11.66 17.19
C ASP A 175 3.69 10.32 17.64
N ARG A 176 2.38 10.29 17.94
CA ARG A 176 1.67 9.07 18.37
C ARG A 176 0.27 9.02 17.77
N LEU A 177 -0.12 7.85 17.26
CA LEU A 177 -1.49 7.59 16.78
C LEU A 177 -2.52 7.73 17.92
N LYS A 178 -2.13 7.39 19.16
CA LYS A 178 -2.97 7.56 20.35
C LYS A 178 -3.40 9.00 20.59
N ASP A 179 -2.62 9.98 20.15
CA ASP A 179 -2.98 11.40 20.31
C ASP A 179 -4.17 11.77 19.39
N VAL A 180 -4.31 11.10 18.25
CA VAL A 180 -5.43 11.28 17.33
C VAL A 180 -6.62 10.41 17.73
N PHE A 181 -6.40 9.11 17.84
CA PHE A 181 -7.50 8.14 17.99
C PHE A 181 -8.00 7.97 19.42
N LYS A 182 -7.24 8.41 20.43
CA LYS A 182 -7.61 8.41 21.86
C LYS A 182 -8.14 7.04 22.30
N GLU A 183 -9.33 6.99 22.89
CA GLU A 183 -10.00 5.76 23.32
C GLU A 183 -10.40 4.83 22.17
N LYS A 184 -10.44 5.33 20.93
CA LYS A 184 -10.70 4.51 19.72
C LYS A 184 -9.43 3.88 19.16
N TYR A 185 -8.25 4.13 19.72
CA TYR A 185 -6.98 3.61 19.22
C TYR A 185 -6.98 2.09 19.04
N ASP A 186 -7.67 1.35 19.89
CA ASP A 186 -7.75 -0.12 19.79
C ASP A 186 -8.63 -0.61 18.63
N LYS A 187 -9.46 0.26 18.05
CA LYS A 187 -10.21 -0.03 16.81
C LYS A 187 -9.30 -0.05 15.57
N ILE A 188 -8.13 0.59 15.64
CA ILE A 188 -7.09 0.51 14.62
C ILE A 188 -6.29 -0.78 14.87
N PHE A 189 -6.60 -1.86 14.18
CA PHE A 189 -5.92 -3.15 14.34
C PHE A 189 -4.79 -3.38 13.32
N ALA A 190 -4.79 -2.65 12.21
CA ALA A 190 -3.74 -2.71 11.18
C ALA A 190 -3.31 -1.30 10.75
N VAL A 191 -2.07 -1.18 10.27
CA VAL A 191 -1.51 0.05 9.70
C VAL A 191 -0.69 -0.29 8.46
N GLU A 192 -0.70 0.61 7.47
CA GLU A 192 0.11 0.46 6.27
C GLU A 192 1.46 1.16 6.41
N LEU A 193 2.54 0.45 6.10
CA LEU A 193 3.90 0.96 6.27
C LEU A 193 4.29 1.99 5.19
N GLY A 194 3.88 1.75 3.93
CA GLY A 194 4.29 2.54 2.77
C GLY A 194 5.70 2.21 2.27
N LEU A 195 6.00 2.63 1.05
CA LEU A 195 7.17 2.23 0.25
C LEU A 195 8.56 2.66 0.80
N SER A 196 8.62 3.50 1.82
CA SER A 196 9.88 4.00 2.40
C SER A 196 10.10 3.50 3.83
N SER A 197 9.29 2.54 4.29
CA SER A 197 9.39 1.93 5.62
C SER A 197 9.27 0.41 5.52
N ASP A 198 9.72 -0.27 6.55
CA ASP A 198 9.61 -1.71 6.74
C ASP A 198 9.23 -2.04 8.18
N THR A 199 9.07 -3.32 8.45
CA THR A 199 8.78 -3.82 9.79
C THR A 199 9.87 -3.44 10.80
N PHE A 200 11.15 -3.46 10.39
CA PHE A 200 12.27 -3.14 11.27
C PHE A 200 12.24 -1.69 11.74
N LEU A 201 11.94 -0.76 10.84
CA LEU A 201 11.78 0.66 11.18
C LEU A 201 10.53 0.90 12.04
N ALA A 202 9.40 0.31 11.65
CA ALA A 202 8.12 0.51 12.36
C ALA A 202 8.12 -0.08 13.77
N ASP A 203 8.77 -1.21 14.00
CA ASP A 203 8.84 -1.86 15.32
C ASP A 203 9.66 -1.07 16.36
N GLN A 204 10.33 0.02 15.96
CA GLN A 204 10.93 0.97 16.88
C GLN A 204 9.89 1.84 17.62
N ILE A 205 8.66 1.91 17.12
CA ILE A 205 7.54 2.65 17.71
C ILE A 205 6.72 1.71 18.59
N LYS A 206 6.82 1.88 19.90
CA LYS A 206 6.23 0.95 20.90
C LYS A 206 4.72 0.79 20.76
N GLU A 207 3.98 1.84 20.45
CA GLU A 207 2.51 1.75 20.34
C GLU A 207 2.05 0.85 19.18
N LEU A 208 2.91 0.55 18.20
CA LEU A 208 2.61 -0.32 17.07
C LEU A 208 2.83 -1.82 17.34
N GLU A 209 3.30 -2.21 18.52
CA GLU A 209 3.62 -3.62 18.83
C GLU A 209 2.46 -4.60 18.59
N ASN A 210 1.23 -4.15 18.90
CA ASN A 210 0.01 -4.97 18.76
C ASN A 210 -0.77 -4.66 17.47
N LYS A 211 -0.20 -3.92 16.53
CA LYS A 211 -0.83 -3.62 15.24
C LYS A 211 -0.31 -4.56 14.16
N THR A 212 -1.19 -5.03 13.31
CA THR A 212 -0.78 -5.76 12.10
C THR A 212 -0.21 -4.78 11.08
N PHE A 213 0.96 -5.10 10.53
CA PHE A 213 1.54 -4.33 9.44
C PHE A 213 1.10 -4.90 8.10
N VAL A 214 0.70 -4.00 7.21
CA VAL A 214 0.46 -4.32 5.81
C VAL A 214 1.37 -3.48 4.90
N THR A 215 1.78 -4.10 3.80
CA THR A 215 2.54 -3.47 2.72
C THR A 215 1.72 -3.55 1.46
N ASN A 216 1.51 -2.43 0.81
CA ASN A 216 0.66 -2.36 -0.36
C ASN A 216 1.33 -1.52 -1.44
N SER A 217 0.91 -1.71 -2.67
CA SER A 217 1.59 -1.09 -3.82
C SER A 217 1.39 0.41 -3.95
N ASP A 218 0.30 0.97 -3.42
CA ASP A 218 -0.14 2.34 -3.74
C ASP A 218 -0.06 2.58 -5.26
N ALA A 219 -0.68 1.64 -6.02
CA ALA A 219 -0.51 1.59 -7.46
C ALA A 219 -1.32 2.68 -8.17
N HIS A 220 -0.63 3.45 -9.02
CA HIS A 220 -1.19 4.46 -9.90
C HIS A 220 -1.12 4.04 -11.39
N SER A 221 -0.77 2.78 -11.66
CA SER A 221 -0.78 2.17 -13.00
C SER A 221 -0.79 0.64 -12.88
N LEU A 222 -1.36 -0.06 -13.87
CA LEU A 222 -1.45 -1.53 -13.87
C LEU A 222 -0.11 -2.23 -13.60
N PRO A 223 1.03 -1.86 -14.23
CA PRO A 223 2.31 -2.53 -13.97
C PRO A 223 2.81 -2.40 -12.53
N ARG A 224 2.32 -1.41 -11.75
CA ARG A 224 2.72 -1.20 -10.37
C ARG A 224 1.90 -1.97 -9.34
N ILE A 225 0.79 -2.58 -9.73
CA ILE A 225 0.02 -3.49 -8.88
C ILE A 225 0.96 -4.61 -8.40
N ALA A 226 0.88 -4.96 -7.12
CA ALA A 226 1.70 -5.97 -6.49
C ALA A 226 3.22 -5.69 -6.52
N ARG A 227 3.65 -4.42 -6.61
CA ARG A 227 5.07 -4.09 -6.34
C ARG A 227 5.43 -4.23 -4.85
N GLU A 228 4.44 -4.13 -3.98
CA GLU A 228 4.39 -4.55 -2.59
C GLU A 228 3.06 -5.26 -2.34
N TYR A 229 3.05 -6.28 -1.50
CA TYR A 229 1.86 -7.06 -1.17
C TYR A 229 2.05 -7.86 0.11
N ASN A 230 0.96 -8.44 0.58
CA ASN A 230 0.93 -9.27 1.78
C ASN A 230 0.67 -10.73 1.41
N LYS A 231 1.29 -11.65 2.11
CA LYS A 231 0.90 -13.05 2.12
C LYS A 231 0.06 -13.31 3.36
N MET A 232 -1.13 -13.84 3.17
CA MET A 232 -2.09 -14.07 4.25
C MET A 232 -2.51 -15.53 4.32
N GLN A 233 -2.83 -15.99 5.50
CA GLN A 233 -3.42 -17.31 5.77
C GLN A 233 -4.89 -17.12 6.10
N VAL A 234 -5.78 -17.72 5.30
CA VAL A 234 -7.25 -17.59 5.38
C VAL A 234 -7.96 -18.92 5.15
N GLU A 235 -9.25 -18.99 5.44
CA GLU A 235 -10.08 -20.17 5.09
C GLU A 235 -10.84 -19.97 3.78
N ASP A 236 -11.10 -18.73 3.41
CA ASP A 236 -11.83 -18.39 2.19
C ASP A 236 -11.37 -17.01 1.68
N ILE A 237 -11.70 -16.66 0.43
CA ILE A 237 -11.33 -15.38 -0.18
C ILE A 237 -12.56 -14.47 -0.16
N ASN A 238 -12.75 -13.71 0.93
CA ASN A 238 -13.82 -12.75 1.11
C ASN A 238 -13.45 -11.66 2.12
N PHE A 239 -14.24 -10.60 2.21
CA PHE A 239 -13.99 -9.47 3.10
C PHE A 239 -13.82 -9.88 4.57
N LYS A 240 -14.70 -10.74 5.07
CA LYS A 240 -14.70 -11.18 6.49
C LYS A 240 -13.42 -11.94 6.86
N GLU A 241 -12.95 -12.83 5.99
CA GLU A 241 -11.71 -13.58 6.21
C GLU A 241 -10.47 -12.67 6.17
N ILE A 242 -10.46 -11.66 5.28
CA ILE A 242 -9.38 -10.66 5.26
C ILE A 242 -9.39 -9.81 6.53
N VAL A 243 -10.56 -9.39 7.03
CA VAL A 243 -10.66 -8.67 8.31
C VAL A 243 -10.13 -9.53 9.47
N LYS A 244 -10.48 -10.83 9.52
CA LYS A 244 -9.93 -11.75 10.53
C LYS A 244 -8.41 -11.88 10.40
N ALA A 245 -7.88 -11.98 9.19
CA ALA A 245 -6.44 -12.08 8.97
C ALA A 245 -5.70 -10.79 9.43
N LEU A 246 -6.28 -9.63 9.18
CA LEU A 246 -5.75 -8.35 9.65
C LEU A 246 -5.80 -8.19 11.18
N LYS A 247 -6.80 -8.82 11.83
CA LYS A 247 -6.93 -8.84 13.30
C LYS A 247 -6.15 -9.98 13.97
N GLY A 248 -5.72 -10.99 13.23
CA GLY A 248 -5.08 -12.19 13.77
C GLY A 248 -6.07 -13.11 14.50
N GLU A 249 -7.33 -13.16 14.05
CA GLU A 249 -8.42 -13.93 14.68
C GLU A 249 -8.57 -15.34 14.10
N ASP A 250 -8.95 -16.30 14.94
CA ASP A 250 -9.29 -17.68 14.56
C ASP A 250 -8.22 -18.39 13.70
N GLY A 251 -6.95 -18.08 13.90
CA GLY A 251 -5.84 -18.64 13.13
C GLY A 251 -5.59 -17.98 11.75
N ARG A 252 -6.46 -17.03 11.33
CA ARG A 252 -6.20 -16.19 10.15
C ARG A 252 -5.17 -15.14 10.52
N LYS A 253 -4.25 -14.83 9.62
CA LYS A 253 -3.18 -13.85 9.88
C LYS A 253 -2.46 -13.42 8.60
N VAL A 254 -1.81 -12.29 8.66
CA VAL A 254 -0.72 -11.95 7.75
C VAL A 254 0.48 -12.82 8.11
N ILE A 255 1.06 -13.53 7.15
CA ILE A 255 2.19 -14.45 7.39
C ILE A 255 3.50 -13.95 6.82
N ALA A 256 3.47 -13.01 5.87
CA ALA A 256 4.64 -12.27 5.40
C ALA A 256 4.21 -10.95 4.75
N ASN A 257 5.08 -9.94 4.87
CA ASN A 257 5.00 -8.69 4.13
C ASN A 257 6.10 -8.72 3.04
N TYR A 258 5.73 -8.52 1.79
CA TYR A 258 6.65 -8.41 0.66
C TYR A 258 6.72 -6.96 0.23
N GLY A 259 7.88 -6.36 0.35
CA GLY A 259 8.05 -4.97 -0.01
C GLY A 259 9.44 -4.63 -0.50
N ILE A 260 9.59 -3.44 -1.06
CA ILE A 260 10.89 -2.95 -1.50
C ILE A 260 11.76 -2.57 -0.30
N ASP A 261 13.09 -2.59 -0.48
CA ASP A 261 13.99 -2.02 0.53
C ASP A 261 13.63 -0.53 0.73
N PRO A 262 13.36 -0.06 1.98
CA PRO A 262 12.99 1.33 2.26
C PRO A 262 13.93 2.36 1.64
N LYS A 263 15.20 2.01 1.45
CA LYS A 263 16.19 2.87 0.77
C LYS A 263 15.81 3.17 -0.68
N LEU A 264 15.04 2.30 -1.34
CA LEU A 264 14.53 2.56 -2.69
C LEU A 264 13.39 3.58 -2.70
N GLY A 265 12.74 3.79 -1.56
CA GLY A 265 11.62 4.72 -1.43
C GLY A 265 12.04 6.17 -1.70
N LYS A 266 11.16 6.93 -2.34
CA LYS A 266 11.38 8.35 -2.71
C LYS A 266 11.66 9.26 -1.52
N TYR A 267 11.20 8.86 -0.34
CA TYR A 267 11.19 9.67 0.88
C TYR A 267 11.99 9.03 2.02
N HIS A 268 12.95 8.16 1.70
CA HIS A 268 13.73 7.48 2.73
C HIS A 268 14.51 8.45 3.61
N ARG A 269 15.26 9.36 3.00
CA ARG A 269 16.07 10.37 3.72
C ARG A 269 15.45 11.76 3.60
N SER A 270 15.80 12.60 4.55
CA SER A 270 15.38 14.01 4.57
C SER A 270 15.95 14.78 3.39
N PHE A 271 15.22 15.82 2.98
CA PHE A 271 15.55 16.64 1.83
C PHE A 271 15.48 18.13 2.22
N CYS A 272 16.49 18.89 1.83
CA CYS A 272 16.53 20.33 2.02
C CYS A 272 15.99 21.04 0.78
N GLU A 273 14.89 21.73 0.92
CA GLU A 273 14.25 22.49 -0.16
C GLU A 273 15.05 23.74 -0.54
N ASP A 274 15.88 24.29 0.41
CA ASP A 274 16.64 25.50 0.16
C ASP A 274 17.85 25.25 -0.74
N CYS A 275 18.56 24.12 -0.57
CA CYS A 275 19.68 23.76 -1.42
C CYS A 275 19.36 22.63 -2.41
N ASN A 276 18.11 22.14 -2.43
CA ASN A 276 17.60 21.13 -3.35
C ASN A 276 18.43 19.84 -3.33
N ASP A 277 18.74 19.32 -2.11
CA ASP A 277 19.59 18.16 -1.95
C ASP A 277 19.17 17.27 -0.77
N SER A 278 19.48 15.97 -0.85
CA SER A 278 19.24 15.02 0.23
C SER A 278 20.22 15.23 1.38
N ILE A 279 19.72 15.09 2.61
CA ILE A 279 20.51 15.19 3.83
C ILE A 279 20.89 13.77 4.25
N GLU A 280 22.14 13.39 4.07
CA GLU A 280 22.71 12.12 4.51
C GLU A 280 23.53 12.35 5.78
N ILE A 281 22.88 12.21 6.93
CA ILE A 281 23.52 12.29 8.24
C ILE A 281 22.99 11.18 9.14
N ASP A 282 23.77 10.80 10.14
CA ASP A 282 23.43 9.71 11.09
C ASP A 282 22.34 10.11 12.08
N GLN A 283 22.02 11.40 12.21
CA GLN A 283 20.97 11.92 13.08
C GLN A 283 20.05 12.85 12.30
N ALA A 284 18.77 12.83 12.64
CA ALA A 284 17.78 13.70 12.04
C ALA A 284 18.12 15.19 12.27
N ALA A 285 18.35 15.93 11.19
CA ALA A 285 18.69 17.34 11.25
C ALA A 285 17.46 18.23 11.11
N THR A 286 17.31 19.18 12.03
CA THR A 286 16.30 20.26 11.94
C THR A 286 16.82 21.48 11.19
N ILE A 287 18.11 21.49 10.85
CA ILE A 287 18.81 22.53 10.09
C ILE A 287 19.71 21.81 9.08
N CYS A 288 19.68 22.25 7.84
CA CYS A 288 20.53 21.66 6.80
C CYS A 288 22.02 21.87 7.14
N PRO A 289 22.82 20.79 7.25
CA PRO A 289 24.23 20.91 7.59
C PRO A 289 25.05 21.56 6.46
N ARG A 290 24.51 21.63 5.24
CA ARG A 290 25.20 22.18 4.07
C ARG A 290 24.96 23.68 3.90
N CYS A 291 23.71 24.13 3.99
CA CYS A 291 23.36 25.54 3.74
C CYS A 291 22.83 26.31 4.97
N GLY A 292 22.64 25.63 6.12
CA GLY A 292 22.05 26.25 7.31
C GLY A 292 20.54 26.51 7.20
N GLY A 293 19.89 26.13 6.10
CA GLY A 293 18.46 26.29 5.86
C GLY A 293 17.59 25.46 6.81
N LYS A 294 16.38 25.93 7.06
CA LYS A 294 15.41 25.26 7.95
C LYS A 294 14.23 24.65 7.20
N ASN A 295 14.18 24.82 5.88
CA ASN A 295 13.11 24.28 5.05
C ASN A 295 13.45 22.82 4.70
N ILE A 296 13.22 21.91 5.65
CA ILE A 296 13.56 20.50 5.56
C ILE A 296 12.28 19.66 5.53
N THR A 297 12.12 18.87 4.49
CA THR A 297 11.17 17.76 4.42
C THR A 297 11.82 16.53 5.04
N PHE A 298 11.32 16.10 6.22
CA PHE A 298 11.86 14.93 6.91
C PHE A 298 11.59 13.65 6.15
N GLY A 299 12.64 12.88 5.88
CA GLY A 299 12.51 11.53 5.35
C GLY A 299 11.96 10.55 6.39
N VAL A 300 11.47 9.41 5.91
CA VAL A 300 10.85 8.39 6.77
C VAL A 300 11.82 7.87 7.81
N PHE A 301 13.05 7.52 7.41
CA PHE A 301 14.08 7.05 8.34
C PHE A 301 14.38 8.10 9.42
N ASP A 302 14.67 9.33 9.00
CA ASP A 302 15.03 10.42 9.93
C ASP A 302 13.87 10.77 10.85
N ARG A 303 12.63 10.66 10.37
CA ARG A 303 11.44 10.90 11.19
C ARG A 303 11.24 9.81 12.25
N ILE A 304 11.43 8.54 11.89
CA ILE A 304 11.37 7.42 12.85
C ILE A 304 12.46 7.59 13.90
N GLU A 305 13.68 7.95 13.52
CA GLU A 305 14.77 8.22 14.45
C GLU A 305 14.42 9.30 15.51
N LEU A 306 13.64 10.32 15.12
CA LEU A 306 13.18 11.37 16.05
C LEU A 306 12.12 10.89 17.06
N ILE A 307 11.24 9.97 16.64
CA ILE A 307 10.07 9.59 17.43
C ILE A 307 10.14 8.18 18.03
N LYS A 308 11.20 7.41 17.74
CA LYS A 308 11.33 6.04 18.22
C LYS A 308 11.39 5.97 19.75
N ASP A 309 10.78 4.93 20.28
CA ASP A 309 10.79 4.62 21.70
C ASP A 309 11.96 3.68 22.09
N LYS A 310 12.42 2.87 21.11
CA LYS A 310 13.39 1.81 21.35
C LYS A 310 14.74 2.17 20.72
N LYS A 311 15.82 1.99 21.48
CA LYS A 311 17.19 2.16 20.98
C LYS A 311 17.61 1.00 20.05
N GLU A 312 17.13 -0.21 20.37
CA GLU A 312 17.37 -1.41 19.57
C GLU A 312 16.02 -1.96 19.07
N THR A 313 15.96 -2.33 17.81
CA THR A 313 14.76 -2.93 17.23
C THR A 313 14.66 -4.38 17.64
N LYS A 314 13.56 -4.72 18.30
CA LYS A 314 13.18 -6.09 18.58
C LYS A 314 11.73 -6.25 18.20
N SER A 315 11.50 -6.95 17.12
CA SER A 315 10.14 -7.27 16.67
C SER A 315 9.43 -8.19 17.67
N PRO A 316 8.12 -8.00 17.88
CA PRO A 316 7.29 -8.94 18.61
C PRO A 316 7.40 -10.36 18.04
N LYS A 317 7.29 -11.41 18.86
CA LYS A 317 7.43 -12.81 18.43
C LYS A 317 6.47 -13.21 17.28
N ASN A 318 5.30 -12.59 17.25
CA ASN A 318 4.26 -12.90 16.26
C ASN A 318 4.29 -11.96 15.04
N ARG A 319 5.28 -11.07 14.95
CA ARG A 319 5.43 -10.18 13.80
C ARG A 319 5.78 -10.99 12.56
N PRO A 320 5.01 -10.88 11.47
CA PRO A 320 5.36 -11.52 10.21
C PRO A 320 6.72 -11.03 9.71
N PRO A 321 7.51 -11.87 9.03
CA PRO A 321 8.73 -11.43 8.39
C PRO A 321 8.43 -10.40 7.30
N TYR A 322 9.30 -9.40 7.19
CA TYR A 322 9.34 -8.51 6.03
C TYR A 322 10.38 -9.06 5.05
N ILE A 323 9.93 -9.36 3.85
CA ILE A 323 10.75 -9.96 2.79
C ILE A 323 11.02 -8.89 1.75
N TYR A 324 12.28 -8.47 1.67
CA TYR A 324 12.69 -7.52 0.64
C TYR A 324 12.62 -8.16 -0.73
N GLN A 325 11.91 -7.52 -1.62
CA GLN A 325 11.83 -7.93 -3.01
C GLN A 325 12.10 -6.76 -3.96
N VAL A 326 12.47 -7.12 -5.18
CA VAL A 326 12.61 -6.15 -6.27
C VAL A 326 11.50 -6.45 -7.29
N PRO A 327 10.59 -5.51 -7.56
CA PRO A 327 9.58 -5.68 -8.60
C PRO A 327 10.24 -6.07 -9.94
N LEU A 328 9.64 -6.98 -10.70
CA LEU A 328 10.21 -7.48 -11.96
C LEU A 328 10.65 -6.35 -12.90
N THR A 329 9.86 -5.27 -12.96
CA THR A 329 10.14 -4.09 -13.79
C THR A 329 11.39 -3.30 -13.36
N PHE A 330 11.91 -3.52 -12.15
CA PHE A 330 13.12 -2.85 -11.62
C PHE A 330 14.39 -3.68 -11.85
N ILE A 331 14.24 -4.93 -12.30
CA ILE A 331 15.36 -5.84 -12.52
C ILE A 331 16.04 -5.53 -13.85
N PRO A 332 17.36 -5.30 -13.88
CA PRO A 332 18.11 -5.07 -15.11
C PRO A 332 17.93 -6.19 -16.13
N GLY A 333 17.49 -5.85 -17.35
CA GLY A 333 17.19 -6.79 -18.43
C GLY A 333 15.75 -7.30 -18.47
N VAL A 334 14.91 -6.93 -17.49
CA VAL A 334 13.49 -7.28 -17.45
C VAL A 334 12.65 -6.10 -17.93
N GLY A 335 12.43 -6.00 -19.24
CA GLY A 335 11.50 -5.05 -19.85
C GLY A 335 10.16 -5.68 -20.20
N GLY A 336 9.23 -4.90 -20.75
CA GLY A 336 7.87 -5.38 -21.06
C GLY A 336 7.83 -6.68 -21.86
N LYS A 337 8.62 -6.78 -22.95
CA LYS A 337 8.71 -8.02 -23.77
C LYS A 337 9.24 -9.21 -22.98
N THR A 338 10.16 -9.00 -22.05
CA THR A 338 10.69 -10.06 -21.19
C THR A 338 9.62 -10.53 -20.20
N ILE A 339 8.84 -9.59 -19.65
CA ILE A 339 7.72 -9.91 -18.75
C ILE A 339 6.66 -10.71 -19.53
N ASP A 340 6.26 -10.27 -20.72
CA ASP A 340 5.28 -10.99 -21.53
C ASP A 340 5.76 -12.43 -21.81
N LYS A 341 7.03 -12.62 -22.19
CA LYS A 341 7.61 -13.95 -22.40
C LYS A 341 7.62 -14.82 -21.14
N LEU A 342 7.88 -14.23 -19.97
CA LEU A 342 7.81 -14.92 -18.68
C LEU A 342 6.37 -15.33 -18.35
N LEU A 343 5.40 -14.44 -18.56
CA LEU A 343 3.98 -14.72 -18.29
C LEU A 343 3.43 -15.81 -19.21
N ASP A 344 3.85 -15.87 -20.48
CA ASP A 344 3.49 -16.94 -21.41
C ASP A 344 3.93 -18.34 -20.92
N ASN A 345 4.97 -18.42 -20.07
CA ASN A 345 5.50 -19.68 -19.55
C ASN A 345 5.11 -19.97 -18.09
N PHE A 346 4.91 -18.94 -17.27
CA PHE A 346 4.65 -19.06 -15.85
C PHE A 346 3.28 -18.54 -15.42
N GLU A 347 2.45 -18.07 -16.35
CA GLU A 347 1.09 -17.56 -16.18
C GLU A 347 1.04 -16.20 -15.44
N THR A 348 1.62 -16.08 -14.23
CA THR A 348 1.52 -14.87 -13.42
C THR A 348 2.85 -14.44 -12.80
N GLU A 349 2.97 -13.15 -12.44
CA GLU A 349 4.13 -12.62 -11.72
C GLU A 349 4.36 -13.32 -10.38
N MET A 350 3.29 -13.69 -9.65
CA MET A 350 3.42 -14.44 -8.39
C MET A 350 4.00 -15.83 -8.63
N ASN A 351 3.68 -16.51 -9.71
CA ASN A 351 4.30 -17.79 -10.05
C ASN A 351 5.79 -17.61 -10.39
N ILE A 352 6.15 -16.55 -11.12
CA ILE A 352 7.56 -16.23 -11.44
C ILE A 352 8.35 -15.98 -10.16
N LEU A 353 7.80 -15.19 -9.23
CA LEU A 353 8.50 -14.75 -8.01
C LEU A 353 8.57 -15.85 -6.93
N HIS A 354 7.59 -16.75 -6.88
CA HIS A 354 7.44 -17.70 -5.76
C HIS A 354 7.57 -19.18 -6.13
N LYS A 355 7.47 -19.52 -7.42
CA LYS A 355 7.45 -20.94 -7.85
C LYS A 355 8.48 -21.29 -8.92
N ALA A 356 8.87 -20.32 -9.77
CA ALA A 356 9.80 -20.60 -10.86
C ALA A 356 11.20 -20.96 -10.36
N GLY A 357 11.72 -22.09 -10.79
CA GLY A 357 13.11 -22.47 -10.57
C GLY A 357 14.09 -21.67 -11.42
N LYS A 358 15.36 -21.62 -10.99
CA LYS A 358 16.40 -20.92 -11.73
C LYS A 358 16.56 -21.47 -13.15
N ASP A 359 16.58 -22.79 -13.30
CA ASP A 359 16.77 -23.49 -14.58
C ASP A 359 15.58 -23.24 -15.52
N ASP A 360 14.35 -23.17 -14.98
CA ASP A 360 13.15 -22.85 -15.74
C ASP A 360 13.19 -21.40 -16.27
N LEU A 361 13.62 -20.46 -15.43
CA LEU A 361 13.83 -19.07 -15.83
C LEU A 361 14.90 -18.95 -16.92
N GLU A 362 16.01 -19.70 -16.77
CA GLU A 362 17.11 -19.68 -17.75
C GLU A 362 16.68 -20.18 -19.11
N ALA A 363 15.88 -21.24 -19.17
CA ALA A 363 15.32 -21.75 -20.42
C ALA A 363 14.44 -20.71 -21.15
N VAL A 364 13.76 -19.84 -20.40
CA VAL A 364 12.84 -18.82 -20.98
C VAL A 364 13.59 -17.54 -21.34
N VAL A 365 14.40 -16.96 -20.46
CA VAL A 365 14.97 -15.62 -20.64
C VAL A 365 16.50 -15.58 -20.76
N GLY A 366 17.16 -16.74 -20.72
CA GLY A 366 18.61 -16.89 -20.78
C GLY A 366 19.30 -16.63 -19.44
N GLU A 367 20.51 -17.17 -19.30
CA GLU A 367 21.27 -17.23 -18.05
C GLU A 367 21.41 -15.87 -17.32
N LYS A 368 21.78 -14.83 -18.04
CA LYS A 368 22.02 -13.51 -17.43
C LYS A 368 20.77 -12.92 -16.78
N VAL A 369 19.62 -12.96 -17.48
CA VAL A 369 18.37 -12.39 -16.97
C VAL A 369 17.79 -13.29 -15.88
N ALA A 370 17.84 -14.60 -16.03
CA ALA A 370 17.43 -15.56 -15.02
C ALA A 370 18.21 -15.38 -13.70
N ASN A 371 19.53 -15.25 -13.77
CA ASN A 371 20.36 -14.94 -12.60
C ASN A 371 19.97 -13.63 -11.93
N ASN A 372 19.64 -12.60 -12.70
CA ASN A 372 19.21 -11.31 -12.16
C ASN A 372 17.86 -11.45 -11.42
N ILE A 373 16.90 -12.16 -12.00
CA ILE A 373 15.60 -12.44 -11.36
C ILE A 373 15.82 -13.24 -10.08
N TYR A 374 16.58 -14.33 -10.17
CA TYR A 374 16.87 -15.20 -9.03
C TYR A 374 17.52 -14.44 -7.86
N LYS A 375 18.58 -13.68 -8.12
CA LYS A 375 19.25 -12.83 -7.11
C LYS A 375 18.30 -11.81 -6.49
N ALA A 376 17.45 -11.17 -7.31
CA ALA A 376 16.47 -10.20 -6.83
C ALA A 376 15.44 -10.83 -5.88
N CYS A 377 14.95 -12.04 -6.19
CA CYS A 377 14.01 -12.79 -5.34
C CYS A 377 14.64 -13.31 -4.04
N HIS A 378 15.96 -13.45 -3.98
CA HIS A 378 16.68 -14.00 -2.82
C HIS A 378 17.41 -12.92 -1.99
N GLY A 379 17.12 -11.64 -2.24
CA GLY A 379 17.67 -10.53 -1.44
C GLY A 379 19.15 -10.21 -1.70
N GLU A 380 19.73 -10.67 -2.82
CA GLU A 380 21.12 -10.42 -3.19
C GLU A 380 21.33 -9.09 -3.98
N ALA A 381 20.29 -8.29 -4.09
CA ALA A 381 20.33 -7.00 -4.77
C ALA A 381 21.00 -5.92 -3.92
N LYS A 382 21.94 -5.16 -4.49
CA LYS A 382 22.49 -3.95 -3.87
C LYS A 382 21.58 -2.76 -4.18
N VAL A 383 21.27 -2.00 -3.14
CA VAL A 383 20.35 -0.88 -3.20
C VAL A 383 21.08 0.44 -2.99
N HIS A 384 20.82 1.42 -3.84
CA HIS A 384 21.25 2.80 -3.68
C HIS A 384 20.06 3.67 -3.26
N SER A 385 20.24 4.49 -2.22
CA SER A 385 19.15 5.24 -1.60
C SER A 385 18.48 6.23 -2.56
N GLY A 386 17.16 6.33 -2.45
CA GLY A 386 16.34 7.39 -3.01
C GLY A 386 16.15 8.55 -2.03
N GLY A 387 15.71 9.69 -2.53
CA GLY A 387 15.43 10.89 -1.74
C GLY A 387 14.92 12.02 -2.62
N GLY A 388 14.36 13.08 -2.01
CA GLY A 388 13.86 14.24 -2.74
C GLY A 388 12.79 13.93 -3.80
N GLY A 389 11.94 12.94 -3.56
CA GLY A 389 10.91 12.53 -4.52
C GLY A 389 11.39 11.60 -5.64
N VAL A 390 12.66 11.21 -5.65
CA VAL A 390 13.25 10.29 -6.64
C VAL A 390 13.48 8.92 -6.04
N TYR A 391 13.10 7.85 -6.75
CA TYR A 391 13.37 6.47 -6.35
C TYR A 391 14.86 6.14 -6.37
N GLY A 392 15.28 5.29 -5.43
CA GLY A 392 16.60 4.67 -5.45
C GLY A 392 16.80 3.72 -6.63
N LYS A 393 18.01 3.19 -6.76
CA LYS A 393 18.38 2.28 -7.87
C LYS A 393 18.83 0.93 -7.33
N VAL A 394 18.52 -0.12 -8.08
CA VAL A 394 18.97 -1.48 -7.82
C VAL A 394 20.16 -1.79 -8.73
N THR A 395 21.21 -2.37 -8.15
CA THR A 395 22.33 -2.96 -8.89
C THR A 395 22.49 -4.42 -8.44
N LEU A 396 22.62 -5.31 -9.40
CA LEU A 396 22.94 -6.71 -9.17
C LEU A 396 24.40 -6.88 -9.45
N GLY A 397 25.19 -7.29 -8.43
CA GLY A 397 26.62 -7.52 -8.59
C GLY A 397 26.88 -8.60 -9.67
N ASN A 398 27.93 -8.38 -10.45
CA ASN A 398 28.43 -9.36 -11.44
C ASN A 398 28.82 -10.66 -10.79
#